data_9052c3eb48be89e2fde20241f929c801
#
_entry.id   9052c3eb48be89e2fde20241f929c801
#
_cell.length_a   1.000
_cell.length_b   1.000
_cell.length_c   1.000
_cell.angle_alpha   90.00
_cell.angle_beta   90.00
_cell.angle_gamma   90.00
#
_symmetry.space_group_name_H-M   'P 1'
#
loop_
_entity.id
_entity.type
_entity.pdbx_description
1 polymer ?
#
loop_
_entity_poly.entity_id
_entity_poly.type
_entity_poly.pdbx_seq_one_letter_code
_entity_poly.pdbx_strand_id
1 'polypeptide(L)'
;MGIYSVLFGTMLGSIVTIIVQYIVNYFSDEKKHKRELNKIVFVKKIETIEKAMSWYQEALDCYAMLRSSCNELNTKYSDFSYNKLCHAGSICQKLFSEASNRLNHIYLYYSFNEINNKYDSAGSIDYINFALAEISRLNQSASSLRNQGFTDDSKEILQMRNKAIDLLAKMISGIDVQIAIILEIQNVLRADLSQYNK
;
A
#
# COMPACT_ATOMS: atom_id res chain seq x y z
N MET A 1 -15.51 60.20 -54.37
CA MET A 1 -16.03 59.34 -53.27
C MET A 1 -15.34 57.97 -53.08
N GLY A 2 -14.24 57.64 -53.76
CA GLY A 2 -13.69 56.27 -53.74
C GLY A 2 -12.59 55.96 -52.66
N ILE A 3 -11.81 56.95 -52.25
CA ILE A 3 -10.63 56.70 -51.38
C ILE A 3 -11.03 56.45 -49.91
N TYR A 4 -12.03 57.18 -49.41
CA TYR A 4 -12.51 57.03 -48.03
C TYR A 4 -13.25 55.67 -47.80
N SER A 5 -13.95 55.16 -48.81
CA SER A 5 -14.62 53.82 -48.68
C SER A 5 -13.63 52.70 -48.70
N VAL A 6 -12.53 52.77 -49.42
CA VAL A 6 -11.46 51.79 -49.44
C VAL A 6 -10.68 51.77 -48.10
N LEU A 7 -10.35 52.94 -47.57
CA LEU A 7 -9.70 53.11 -46.28
C LEU A 7 -10.58 52.61 -45.15
N PHE A 8 -11.87 52.82 -45.13
CA PHE A 8 -12.80 52.33 -44.13
C PHE A 8 -12.96 50.83 -44.21
N GLY A 9 -13.01 50.28 -45.44
CA GLY A 9 -13.08 48.83 -45.67
C GLY A 9 -11.84 48.06 -45.16
N THR A 10 -10.64 48.64 -45.41
CA THR A 10 -9.38 48.05 -44.94
C THR A 10 -9.24 48.15 -43.42
N MET A 11 -9.67 49.26 -42.79
CA MET A 11 -9.67 49.37 -41.30
C MET A 11 -10.62 48.37 -40.65
N LEU A 12 -11.85 48.25 -41.14
CA LEU A 12 -12.81 47.27 -40.63
C LEU A 12 -12.33 45.82 -40.82
N GLY A 13 -11.75 45.52 -41.99
CA GLY A 13 -11.17 44.21 -42.25
C GLY A 13 -10.03 43.84 -41.27
N SER A 14 -9.15 44.83 -40.98
CA SER A 14 -8.05 44.61 -40.02
C SER A 14 -8.56 44.38 -38.60
N ILE A 15 -9.56 45.12 -38.14
CA ILE A 15 -10.16 44.98 -36.82
C ILE A 15 -10.82 43.59 -36.66
N VAL A 16 -11.59 43.18 -37.67
CA VAL A 16 -12.23 41.84 -37.67
C VAL A 16 -11.17 40.74 -37.64
N THR A 17 -10.10 40.86 -38.41
CA THR A 17 -9.00 39.88 -38.42
C THR A 17 -8.32 39.80 -37.08
N ILE A 18 -8.05 40.91 -36.38
CA ILE A 18 -7.45 40.95 -35.06
C ILE A 18 -8.37 40.27 -34.03
N ILE A 19 -9.67 40.55 -34.07
CA ILE A 19 -10.65 39.95 -33.16
C ILE A 19 -10.72 38.43 -33.40
N VAL A 20 -10.79 37.99 -34.64
CA VAL A 20 -10.83 36.56 -34.97
C VAL A 20 -9.53 35.85 -34.53
N GLN A 21 -8.37 36.48 -34.78
CA GLN A 21 -7.10 35.92 -34.30
C GLN A 21 -7.03 35.84 -32.78
N TYR A 22 -7.51 36.85 -32.08
CA TYR A 22 -7.55 36.84 -30.62
C TYR A 22 -8.43 35.71 -30.09
N ILE A 23 -9.62 35.52 -30.65
CA ILE A 23 -10.54 34.44 -30.27
C ILE A 23 -9.93 33.07 -30.58
N VAL A 24 -9.33 32.87 -31.75
CA VAL A 24 -8.69 31.60 -32.13
C VAL A 24 -7.52 31.31 -31.23
N ASN A 25 -6.69 32.28 -30.89
CA ASN A 25 -5.55 32.11 -29.98
C ASN A 25 -6.04 31.78 -28.57
N TYR A 26 -7.05 32.47 -28.05
CA TYR A 26 -7.63 32.19 -26.73
C TYR A 26 -8.11 30.74 -26.61
N PHE A 27 -8.91 30.27 -27.55
CA PHE A 27 -9.38 28.85 -27.56
C PHE A 27 -8.25 27.84 -27.79
N SER A 28 -7.23 28.23 -28.57
CA SER A 28 -6.06 27.36 -28.79
C SER A 28 -5.23 27.23 -27.51
N ASP A 29 -5.01 28.33 -26.79
CA ASP A 29 -4.22 28.36 -25.57
C ASP A 29 -4.95 27.63 -24.42
N GLU A 30 -6.27 27.79 -24.31
CA GLU A 30 -7.08 27.00 -23.35
C GLU A 30 -6.97 25.51 -23.60
N LYS A 31 -7.08 25.08 -24.88
CA LYS A 31 -6.91 23.68 -25.25
C LYS A 31 -5.50 23.13 -24.96
N LYS A 32 -4.47 23.95 -25.23
CA LYS A 32 -3.07 23.60 -24.90
C LYS A 32 -2.89 23.46 -23.39
N HIS A 33 -3.34 24.43 -22.62
CA HIS A 33 -3.25 24.41 -21.18
C HIS A 33 -3.96 23.18 -20.56
N LYS A 34 -5.16 22.86 -21.03
CA LYS A 34 -5.89 21.66 -20.61
C LYS A 34 -5.15 20.36 -20.94
N ARG A 35 -4.51 20.28 -22.11
CA ARG A 35 -3.67 19.12 -22.49
C ARG A 35 -2.43 18.99 -21.62
N GLU A 36 -1.77 20.11 -21.30
CA GLU A 36 -0.60 20.12 -20.42
C GLU A 36 -0.97 19.71 -19.00
N LEU A 37 -2.08 20.22 -18.44
CA LEU A 37 -2.59 19.80 -17.14
C LEU A 37 -2.91 18.31 -17.11
N ASN A 38 -3.61 17.81 -18.12
CA ASN A 38 -3.92 16.39 -18.21
C ASN A 38 -2.65 15.53 -18.27
N LYS A 39 -1.62 15.98 -18.99
CA LYS A 39 -0.32 15.28 -19.05
C LYS A 39 0.38 15.29 -17.69
N ILE A 40 0.35 16.39 -16.96
CA ILE A 40 0.94 16.47 -15.61
C ILE A 40 0.21 15.54 -14.64
N VAL A 41 -1.13 15.56 -14.64
CA VAL A 41 -1.94 14.67 -13.79
C VAL A 41 -1.66 13.20 -14.11
N PHE A 42 -1.55 12.89 -15.39
CA PHE A 42 -1.23 11.55 -15.88
C PHE A 42 0.14 11.06 -15.40
N VAL A 43 1.19 11.87 -15.56
CA VAL A 43 2.55 11.52 -15.10
C VAL A 43 2.56 11.31 -13.58
N LYS A 44 1.91 12.21 -12.83
CA LYS A 44 1.80 12.06 -11.37
C LYS A 44 1.04 10.80 -10.95
N LYS A 45 0.01 10.40 -11.69
CA LYS A 45 -0.72 9.16 -11.44
C LYS A 45 0.22 7.95 -11.61
N ILE A 46 0.99 7.88 -12.70
CA ILE A 46 1.95 6.80 -12.94
C ILE A 46 3.00 6.73 -11.83
N GLU A 47 3.64 7.84 -11.49
CA GLU A 47 4.63 7.90 -10.40
C GLU A 47 4.03 7.41 -9.06
N THR A 48 2.78 7.75 -8.81
CA THR A 48 2.07 7.32 -7.58
C THR A 48 1.81 5.83 -7.58
N ILE A 49 1.42 5.25 -8.73
CA ILE A 49 1.23 3.80 -8.88
C ILE A 49 2.56 3.07 -8.67
N GLU A 50 3.64 3.53 -9.29
CA GLU A 50 4.97 2.90 -9.16
C GLU A 50 5.45 2.89 -7.71
N LYS A 51 5.29 4.01 -6.99
CA LYS A 51 5.63 4.10 -5.56
C LYS A 51 4.78 3.15 -4.71
N ALA A 52 3.47 3.09 -4.97
CA ALA A 52 2.58 2.17 -4.27
C ALA A 52 2.94 0.71 -4.56
N MET A 53 3.24 0.36 -5.82
CA MET A 53 3.67 -0.98 -6.21
C MET A 53 4.95 -1.40 -5.51
N SER A 54 5.95 -0.50 -5.40
CA SER A 54 7.19 -0.75 -4.65
C SER A 54 6.89 -1.04 -3.19
N TRP A 55 6.06 -0.22 -2.53
CA TRP A 55 5.69 -0.44 -1.14
C TRP A 55 4.93 -1.76 -0.92
N TYR A 56 3.98 -2.08 -1.81
CA TYR A 56 3.26 -3.35 -1.73
C TYR A 56 4.18 -4.56 -1.93
N GLN A 57 5.23 -4.44 -2.76
CA GLN A 57 6.22 -5.50 -2.89
C GLN A 57 7.04 -5.68 -1.61
N GLU A 58 7.50 -4.59 -1.00
CA GLU A 58 8.18 -4.63 0.30
C GLU A 58 7.30 -5.25 1.39
N ALA A 59 5.99 -4.95 1.38
CA ALA A 59 5.02 -5.52 2.30
C ALA A 59 4.84 -7.04 2.09
N LEU A 60 4.79 -7.52 0.85
CA LEU A 60 4.76 -8.95 0.54
C LEU A 60 6.01 -9.67 1.07
N ASP A 61 7.19 -9.09 0.88
CA ASP A 61 8.46 -9.65 1.35
C ASP A 61 8.49 -9.72 2.88
N CYS A 62 7.99 -8.68 3.57
CA CYS A 62 7.83 -8.66 5.01
C CYS A 62 6.86 -9.74 5.51
N TYR A 63 5.70 -9.90 4.88
CA TYR A 63 4.75 -10.94 5.25
C TYR A 63 5.29 -12.34 4.99
N ALA A 64 6.02 -12.55 3.88
CA ALA A 64 6.66 -13.83 3.61
C ALA A 64 7.70 -14.19 4.67
N MET A 65 8.53 -13.22 5.09
CA MET A 65 9.50 -13.39 6.18
C MET A 65 8.81 -13.69 7.51
N LEU A 66 7.76 -12.94 7.85
CA LEU A 66 6.99 -13.15 9.08
C LEU A 66 6.35 -14.53 9.10
N ARG A 67 5.71 -14.93 8.00
CA ARG A 67 5.11 -16.27 7.82
C ARG A 67 6.12 -17.39 7.98
N SER A 68 7.31 -17.24 7.38
CA SER A 68 8.41 -18.20 7.50
C SER A 68 8.87 -18.34 8.96
N SER A 69 9.01 -17.22 9.67
CA SER A 69 9.40 -17.22 11.09
C SER A 69 8.34 -17.85 11.99
N CYS A 70 7.04 -17.64 11.70
CA CYS A 70 5.94 -18.30 12.38
C CYS A 70 5.99 -19.82 12.19
N ASN A 71 6.19 -20.28 10.96
CA ASN A 71 6.30 -21.71 10.65
C ASN A 71 7.50 -22.36 11.32
N GLU A 72 8.65 -21.66 11.38
CA GLU A 72 9.84 -22.15 12.06
C GLU A 72 9.58 -22.30 13.57
N LEU A 73 8.98 -21.29 14.21
CA LEU A 73 8.64 -21.35 15.63
C LEU A 73 7.59 -22.44 15.92
N ASN A 74 6.60 -22.61 15.04
CA ASN A 74 5.58 -23.66 15.16
C ASN A 74 6.19 -25.06 15.05
N THR A 75 7.17 -25.26 14.16
CA THR A 75 7.84 -26.56 13.97
C THR A 75 8.83 -26.86 15.09
N LYS A 76 9.62 -25.86 15.50
CA LYS A 76 10.63 -25.99 16.55
C LYS A 76 10.57 -24.80 17.48
N TYR A 77 9.83 -24.97 18.57
CA TYR A 77 9.73 -23.91 19.60
C TYR A 77 11.06 -23.80 20.36
N SER A 78 11.81 -22.74 20.06
CA SER A 78 13.10 -22.44 20.67
C SER A 78 13.29 -20.94 20.81
N ASP A 79 14.17 -20.50 21.70
CA ASP A 79 14.50 -19.08 21.85
C ASP A 79 15.07 -18.47 20.57
N PHE A 80 15.80 -19.26 19.79
CA PHE A 80 16.31 -18.82 18.49
C PHE A 80 15.19 -18.52 17.49
N SER A 81 14.22 -19.47 17.34
CA SER A 81 13.07 -19.28 16.44
C SER A 81 12.16 -18.15 16.92
N TYR A 82 12.00 -18.01 18.24
CA TYR A 82 11.28 -16.89 18.84
C TYR A 82 11.93 -15.54 18.53
N ASN A 83 13.25 -15.42 18.68
CA ASN A 83 13.99 -14.20 18.37
C ASN A 83 13.88 -13.83 16.89
N LYS A 84 13.89 -14.81 15.98
CA LYS A 84 13.62 -14.58 14.54
C LYS A 84 12.22 -14.01 14.32
N LEU A 85 11.21 -14.56 14.98
CA LEU A 85 9.84 -14.05 14.88
C LEU A 85 9.74 -12.60 15.38
N CYS A 86 10.35 -12.28 16.51
CA CYS A 86 10.39 -10.92 17.05
C CYS A 86 11.08 -9.95 16.08
N HIS A 87 12.20 -10.38 15.48
CA HIS A 87 12.92 -9.57 14.50
C HIS A 87 12.07 -9.33 13.24
N ALA A 88 11.47 -10.37 12.67
CA ALA A 88 10.55 -10.24 11.53
C ALA A 88 9.36 -9.32 11.85
N GLY A 89 8.77 -9.47 13.03
CA GLY A 89 7.68 -8.60 13.50
C GLY A 89 8.09 -7.13 13.58
N SER A 90 9.29 -6.82 14.10
CA SER A 90 9.78 -5.44 14.21
C SER A 90 10.01 -4.79 12.85
N ILE A 91 10.51 -5.54 11.86
CA ILE A 91 10.68 -5.06 10.48
C ILE A 91 9.31 -4.73 9.86
N CYS A 92 8.34 -5.64 10.02
CA CYS A 92 6.98 -5.41 9.51
C CYS A 92 6.34 -4.19 10.17
N GLN A 93 6.43 -4.04 11.49
CA GLN A 93 5.88 -2.87 12.19
C GLN A 93 6.49 -1.56 11.69
N LYS A 94 7.80 -1.52 11.47
CA LYS A 94 8.48 -0.35 10.90
C LYS A 94 7.92 0.00 9.52
N LEU A 95 7.84 -0.96 8.60
CA LEU A 95 7.31 -0.75 7.25
C LEU A 95 5.86 -0.25 7.29
N PHE A 96 5.01 -0.88 8.11
CA PHE A 96 3.59 -0.50 8.19
C PHE A 96 3.37 0.85 8.86
N SER A 97 4.24 1.27 9.78
CA SER A 97 4.17 2.63 10.34
C SER A 97 4.41 3.72 9.29
N GLU A 98 5.11 3.40 8.21
CA GLU A 98 5.38 4.32 7.08
C GLU A 98 4.28 4.28 6.01
N ALA A 99 3.32 3.34 6.08
CA ALA A 99 2.31 3.11 5.05
C ALA A 99 1.48 4.36 4.74
N SER A 100 1.02 5.08 5.77
CA SER A 100 0.23 6.30 5.60
C SER A 100 0.97 7.39 4.82
N ASN A 101 2.29 7.51 4.99
CA ASN A 101 3.11 8.49 4.29
C ASN A 101 3.42 8.05 2.85
N ARG A 102 3.62 6.75 2.63
CA ARG A 102 4.03 6.21 1.32
C ARG A 102 2.84 5.95 0.39
N LEU A 103 1.65 5.69 0.95
CA LEU A 103 0.44 5.32 0.20
C LEU A 103 -0.63 6.43 0.14
N ASN A 104 -0.45 7.57 0.83
CA ASN A 104 -1.49 8.61 0.93
C ASN A 104 -2.00 9.09 -0.43
N HIS A 105 -1.15 9.18 -1.44
CA HIS A 105 -1.52 9.69 -2.75
C HIS A 105 -2.24 8.67 -3.63
N ILE A 106 -2.10 7.35 -3.37
CA ILE A 106 -2.76 6.33 -4.20
C ILE A 106 -4.28 6.39 -4.06
N TYR A 107 -4.77 6.73 -2.87
CA TYR A 107 -6.20 6.84 -2.57
C TYR A 107 -6.89 8.04 -3.26
N LEU A 108 -6.12 8.97 -3.87
CA LEU A 108 -6.65 10.02 -4.74
C LEU A 108 -7.15 9.47 -6.08
N TYR A 109 -6.62 8.32 -6.50
CA TYR A 109 -6.89 7.71 -7.81
C TYR A 109 -7.66 6.41 -7.71
N TYR A 110 -7.59 5.70 -6.56
CA TYR A 110 -8.15 4.35 -6.38
C TYR A 110 -8.90 4.23 -5.07
N SER A 111 -9.99 3.45 -5.11
CA SER A 111 -10.67 2.94 -3.92
C SER A 111 -10.51 1.44 -3.88
N PHE A 112 -9.95 0.93 -2.78
CA PHE A 112 -9.76 -0.52 -2.56
C PHE A 112 -10.80 -1.10 -1.59
N ASN A 113 -11.91 -0.38 -1.35
CA ASN A 113 -12.94 -0.81 -0.40
C ASN A 113 -13.55 -2.16 -0.77
N GLU A 114 -13.79 -2.42 -2.07
CA GLU A 114 -14.33 -3.69 -2.54
C GLU A 114 -13.39 -4.86 -2.24
N ILE A 115 -12.08 -4.65 -2.43
CA ILE A 115 -11.05 -5.65 -2.10
C ILE A 115 -11.03 -5.89 -0.60
N ASN A 116 -10.97 -4.82 0.20
CA ASN A 116 -10.91 -4.93 1.65
C ASN A 116 -12.17 -5.60 2.25
N ASN A 117 -13.35 -5.31 1.69
CA ASN A 117 -14.62 -5.88 2.15
C ASN A 117 -14.79 -7.37 1.80
N LYS A 118 -14.04 -7.87 0.82
CA LYS A 118 -14.06 -9.28 0.40
C LYS A 118 -13.42 -10.21 1.44
N TYR A 119 -12.50 -9.69 2.26
CA TYR A 119 -11.73 -10.46 3.20
C TYR A 119 -12.19 -10.19 4.63
N ASP A 120 -12.29 -11.25 5.43
CA ASP A 120 -12.74 -11.17 6.82
C ASP A 120 -11.73 -10.41 7.70
N SER A 121 -12.24 -9.76 8.73
CA SER A 121 -11.47 -8.98 9.72
C SER A 121 -10.41 -9.79 10.50
N ALA A 122 -10.51 -11.12 10.49
CA ALA A 122 -9.53 -12.01 11.14
C ALA A 122 -8.10 -11.86 10.59
N GLY A 123 -7.94 -11.29 9.38
CA GLY A 123 -6.65 -10.98 8.78
C GLY A 123 -6.15 -9.56 9.03
N SER A 124 -6.77 -8.80 9.93
CA SER A 124 -6.37 -7.41 10.18
C SER A 124 -4.92 -7.32 10.71
N ILE A 125 -4.23 -6.22 10.35
CA ILE A 125 -2.90 -5.89 10.89
C ILE A 125 -2.94 -5.81 12.42
N ASP A 126 -4.04 -5.32 12.98
CA ASP A 126 -4.24 -5.22 14.43
C ASP A 126 -4.24 -6.60 15.10
N TYR A 127 -4.85 -7.60 14.45
CA TYR A 127 -4.81 -8.98 14.95
C TYR A 127 -3.40 -9.57 14.93
N ILE A 128 -2.63 -9.34 13.87
CA ILE A 128 -1.24 -9.79 13.76
C ILE A 128 -0.39 -9.16 14.87
N ASN A 129 -0.53 -7.86 15.10
CA ASN A 129 0.16 -7.14 16.17
C ASN A 129 -0.24 -7.65 17.56
N PHE A 130 -1.53 -7.88 17.79
CA PHE A 130 -2.03 -8.49 19.02
C PHE A 130 -1.43 -9.88 19.26
N ALA A 131 -1.42 -10.74 18.25
CA ALA A 131 -0.88 -12.09 18.34
C ALA A 131 0.63 -12.07 18.66
N LEU A 132 1.40 -11.20 18.02
CA LEU A 132 2.83 -11.01 18.30
C LEU A 132 3.07 -10.59 19.75
N ALA A 133 2.31 -9.61 20.25
CA ALA A 133 2.41 -9.15 21.63
C ALA A 133 2.07 -10.24 22.64
N GLU A 134 1.01 -11.01 22.38
CA GLU A 134 0.59 -12.08 23.27
C GLU A 134 1.56 -13.28 23.28
N ILE A 135 2.13 -13.65 22.13
CA ILE A 135 3.19 -14.67 22.04
C ILE A 135 4.43 -14.20 22.83
N SER A 136 4.78 -12.91 22.73
CA SER A 136 5.88 -12.33 23.52
C SER A 136 5.62 -12.43 25.03
N ARG A 137 4.40 -12.09 25.46
CA ARG A 137 3.99 -12.21 26.87
C ARG A 137 4.07 -13.65 27.37
N LEU A 138 3.58 -14.61 26.58
CA LEU A 138 3.62 -16.04 26.93
C LEU A 138 5.08 -16.55 27.06
N ASN A 139 5.95 -16.16 26.14
CA ASN A 139 7.36 -16.52 26.18
C ASN A 139 8.10 -15.93 27.39
N GLN A 140 7.84 -14.67 27.75
CA GLN A 140 8.39 -14.03 28.95
C GLN A 140 7.91 -14.74 30.23
N SER A 141 6.62 -15.12 30.30
CA SER A 141 6.07 -15.85 31.42
C SER A 141 6.69 -17.25 31.55
N ALA A 142 6.90 -17.96 30.44
CA ALA A 142 7.59 -19.25 30.44
C ALA A 142 9.04 -19.13 30.90
N SER A 143 9.76 -18.09 30.45
CA SER A 143 11.12 -17.80 30.90
C SER A 143 11.20 -17.50 32.41
N SER A 144 10.22 -16.78 32.96
CA SER A 144 10.12 -16.52 34.39
C SER A 144 9.93 -17.82 35.19
N LEU A 145 9.10 -18.74 34.72
CA LEU A 145 8.91 -20.06 35.37
C LEU A 145 10.19 -20.91 35.32
N ARG A 146 10.92 -20.91 34.19
CA ARG A 146 12.23 -21.59 34.13
C ARG A 146 13.21 -21.04 35.15
N ASN A 147 13.25 -19.71 35.34
CA ASN A 147 14.09 -19.09 36.38
C ASN A 147 13.67 -19.46 37.81
N GLN A 148 12.43 -19.89 38.01
CA GLN A 148 11.91 -20.45 39.28
C GLN A 148 12.15 -21.95 39.43
N GLY A 149 12.81 -22.59 38.47
CA GLY A 149 13.18 -24.03 38.54
C GLY A 149 12.16 -24.98 37.85
N PHE A 150 11.15 -24.42 37.14
CA PHE A 150 10.25 -25.25 36.35
C PHE A 150 10.98 -25.80 35.11
N THR A 151 10.76 -27.07 34.80
CA THR A 151 11.29 -27.68 33.57
C THR A 151 10.37 -27.42 32.36
N ASP A 152 10.90 -27.53 31.15
CA ASP A 152 10.12 -27.35 29.92
C ASP A 152 8.94 -28.31 29.76
N ASP A 153 8.97 -29.42 30.46
CA ASP A 153 7.89 -30.43 30.51
C ASP A 153 6.84 -30.14 31.60
N SER A 154 7.01 -29.05 32.36
CA SER A 154 6.00 -28.67 33.36
C SER A 154 4.68 -28.32 32.69
N LYS A 155 3.58 -28.63 33.32
CA LYS A 155 2.23 -28.43 32.80
C LYS A 155 1.99 -26.97 32.44
N GLU A 156 2.50 -26.04 33.23
CA GLU A 156 2.36 -24.61 33.10
C GLU A 156 3.08 -24.12 31.83
N ILE A 157 4.32 -24.54 31.60
CA ILE A 157 5.11 -24.14 30.41
C ILE A 157 4.51 -24.74 29.16
N LEU A 158 4.09 -26.02 29.20
CA LEU A 158 3.41 -26.68 28.08
C LEU A 158 2.10 -25.98 27.70
N GLN A 159 1.30 -25.53 28.68
CA GLN A 159 0.08 -24.78 28.39
C GLN A 159 0.37 -23.44 27.70
N MET A 160 1.40 -22.70 28.13
CA MET A 160 1.82 -21.45 27.50
C MET A 160 2.28 -21.68 26.06
N ARG A 161 3.08 -22.72 25.83
CA ARG A 161 3.56 -23.12 24.51
C ARG A 161 2.39 -23.48 23.57
N ASN A 162 1.43 -24.27 24.03
CA ASN A 162 0.26 -24.65 23.23
C ASN A 162 -0.58 -23.41 22.84
N LYS A 163 -0.81 -22.49 23.79
CA LYS A 163 -1.47 -21.23 23.47
C LYS A 163 -0.71 -20.39 22.43
N ALA A 164 0.62 -20.35 22.53
CA ALA A 164 1.43 -19.65 21.54
C ALA A 164 1.33 -20.31 20.16
N ILE A 165 1.31 -21.63 20.06
CA ILE A 165 1.12 -22.39 18.82
C ILE A 165 -0.25 -22.09 18.19
N ASP A 166 -1.32 -22.05 18.99
CA ASP A 166 -2.67 -21.69 18.50
C ASP A 166 -2.71 -20.25 17.94
N LEU A 167 -2.04 -19.32 18.61
CA LEU A 167 -1.92 -17.94 18.13
C LEU A 167 -1.10 -17.86 16.85
N LEU A 168 0.00 -18.62 16.73
CA LEU A 168 0.80 -18.71 15.50
C LEU A 168 -0.01 -19.21 14.31
N ALA A 169 -0.82 -20.26 14.49
CA ALA A 169 -1.67 -20.79 13.42
C ALA A 169 -2.66 -19.73 12.90
N LYS A 170 -3.32 -19.02 13.82
CA LYS A 170 -4.25 -17.93 13.47
C LYS A 170 -3.52 -16.75 12.82
N MET A 171 -2.31 -16.43 13.29
CA MET A 171 -1.50 -15.35 12.71
C MET A 171 -1.06 -15.69 11.30
N ILE A 172 -0.66 -16.93 11.00
CA ILE A 172 -0.34 -17.39 9.65
C ILE A 172 -1.54 -17.23 8.73
N SER A 173 -2.74 -17.64 9.17
CA SER A 173 -3.97 -17.43 8.39
C SER A 173 -4.23 -15.94 8.12
N GLY A 174 -4.02 -15.08 9.11
CA GLY A 174 -4.15 -13.63 8.93
C GLY A 174 -3.14 -13.05 7.93
N ILE A 175 -1.89 -13.52 7.98
CA ILE A 175 -0.84 -13.13 7.03
C ILE A 175 -1.22 -13.55 5.61
N ASP A 176 -1.74 -14.77 5.42
CA ASP A 176 -2.17 -15.26 4.11
C ASP A 176 -3.28 -14.40 3.51
N VAL A 177 -4.22 -13.94 4.33
CA VAL A 177 -5.26 -12.98 3.92
C VAL A 177 -4.65 -11.64 3.49
N GLN A 178 -3.71 -11.08 4.26
CA GLN A 178 -3.05 -9.81 3.88
C GLN A 178 -2.26 -9.94 2.57
N ILE A 179 -1.57 -11.05 2.36
CA ILE A 179 -0.88 -11.36 1.09
C ILE A 179 -1.89 -11.36 -0.06
N ALA A 180 -3.05 -12.00 0.10
CA ALA A 180 -4.07 -12.06 -0.94
C ALA A 180 -4.63 -10.67 -1.27
N ILE A 181 -4.91 -9.83 -0.28
CA ILE A 181 -5.35 -8.43 -0.45
C ILE A 181 -4.31 -7.65 -1.27
N ILE A 182 -3.04 -7.71 -0.89
CA ILE A 182 -1.97 -6.97 -1.58
C ILE A 182 -1.83 -7.43 -3.02
N LEU A 183 -1.90 -8.72 -3.29
CA LEU A 183 -1.82 -9.25 -4.66
C LEU A 183 -3.00 -8.78 -5.52
N GLU A 184 -4.21 -8.71 -4.99
CA GLU A 184 -5.37 -8.15 -5.72
C GLU A 184 -5.17 -6.65 -6.00
N ILE A 185 -4.70 -5.87 -5.03
CA ILE A 185 -4.39 -4.45 -5.23
C ILE A 185 -3.33 -4.28 -6.32
N GLN A 186 -2.23 -5.05 -6.26
CA GLN A 186 -1.19 -4.99 -7.29
C GLN A 186 -1.74 -5.36 -8.68
N ASN A 187 -2.67 -6.30 -8.79
CA ASN A 187 -3.28 -6.67 -10.06
C ASN A 187 -4.12 -5.52 -10.63
N VAL A 188 -4.89 -4.81 -9.81
CA VAL A 188 -5.64 -3.60 -10.22
C VAL A 188 -4.68 -2.54 -10.74
N LEU A 189 -3.60 -2.26 -10.02
CA LEU A 189 -2.62 -1.25 -10.41
C LEU A 189 -1.88 -1.62 -11.70
N ARG A 190 -1.49 -2.89 -11.87
CA ARG A 190 -0.86 -3.38 -13.11
C ARG A 190 -1.80 -3.32 -14.31
N ALA A 191 -3.07 -3.67 -14.11
CA ALA A 191 -4.08 -3.62 -15.18
C ALA A 191 -4.26 -2.18 -15.69
N ASP A 192 -4.28 -1.19 -14.80
CA ASP A 192 -4.36 0.21 -15.18
C ASP A 192 -3.09 0.67 -15.92
N LEU A 193 -1.89 0.36 -15.41
CA LEU A 193 -0.64 0.68 -16.10
C LEU A 193 -0.55 0.06 -17.50
N SER A 194 -1.08 -1.16 -17.69
CA SER A 194 -1.02 -1.85 -18.98
C SER A 194 -1.84 -1.17 -20.07
N GLN A 195 -2.86 -0.38 -19.71
CA GLN A 195 -3.68 0.39 -20.66
C GLN A 195 -2.90 1.54 -21.30
N TYR A 196 -1.83 1.99 -20.67
CA TYR A 196 -1.02 3.12 -21.12
C TYR A 196 0.20 2.72 -21.94
N ASN A 197 0.50 1.42 -22.02
CA ASN A 197 1.61 0.88 -22.83
C ASN A 197 1.15 0.43 -24.24
N LYS A 198 -0.09 0.73 -24.63
CA LYS A 198 -0.63 0.56 -25.97
C LYS A 198 -0.64 1.88 -26.72
#